data_80d652af42e32b0cd80199e21508a8eb
#
_entry.id   80d652af42e32b0cd80199e21508a8eb
#
_cell.length_a   1.000
_cell.length_b   1.000
_cell.length_c   1.000
_cell.angle_alpha   90.00
_cell.angle_beta   90.00
_cell.angle_gamma   90.00
#
_symmetry.space_group_name_H-M   'P 1'
#
loop_
_entity.id
_entity.type
_entity.pdbx_description
1 polymer ?
#
loop_
_entity_poly.entity_id
_entity_poly.type
_entity_poly.pdbx_seq_one_letter_code
_entity_poly.pdbx_strand_id
1 'polypeptide(L)'
;MKPEKQKRHAALRALLIALLTLALLVADFAAYRFWWLPRAGFAVHFVDIGQGDAAIVVCDGKTLVIDGGMPESGTRLVDYLQNTLHVSTIDAMIGTHPHADHIGGLPDVIRAFAVKTLYSPVDEFEGKPFEAMKRAADAKNVRITVPQAGQRFSLGRAEVEFYAPLGIYDDVNDLSIVTRITYGQTAFLFTGDAERPSENDMIDSDEALSATVLKVGHHGSNTSSSYLFLRQVMPSYAVISCGRDNAYGHPHQEVLERLRDIGAAVYRTDESGTIVCRSNGERVVFETEKGKKPTATPRKGQSVGYIGNIKSKKFHLSTCSSVQDIQQSNRITFATRAAAVKQGYSPCRVCRP
;
A
#
# COMPACT_ATOMS: atom_id res chain seq x y z
N MET A 1 13.01 -59.63 32.72
CA MET A 1 12.18 -58.48 33.25
C MET A 1 12.84 -57.07 33.19
N LYS A 2 14.17 -56.92 32.97
CA LYS A 2 14.84 -55.59 32.87
C LYS A 2 14.60 -54.79 31.57
N PRO A 3 14.55 -55.40 30.34
CA PRO A 3 14.46 -54.58 29.10
C PRO A 3 13.10 -53.91 28.86
N GLU A 4 12.01 -54.47 29.34
CA GLU A 4 10.64 -53.95 29.13
C GLU A 4 10.36 -52.70 29.99
N LYS A 5 10.88 -52.64 31.21
CA LYS A 5 10.86 -51.42 32.08
C LYS A 5 11.64 -50.29 31.46
N GLN A 6 12.78 -50.58 30.82
CA GLN A 6 13.63 -49.58 30.19
C GLN A 6 12.97 -48.99 28.94
N LYS A 7 12.31 -49.80 28.14
CA LYS A 7 11.49 -49.33 26.96
C LYS A 7 10.32 -48.46 27.41
N ARG A 8 9.60 -48.83 28.50
CA ARG A 8 8.49 -48.01 29.04
C ARG A 8 8.98 -46.67 29.55
N HIS A 9 10.12 -46.61 30.23
CA HIS A 9 10.71 -45.35 30.71
C HIS A 9 11.18 -44.45 29.53
N ALA A 10 11.74 -45.03 28.47
CA ALA A 10 12.13 -44.29 27.26
C ALA A 10 10.92 -43.72 26.54
N ALA A 11 9.85 -44.51 26.37
CA ALA A 11 8.60 -44.05 25.77
C ALA A 11 7.93 -42.95 26.59
N LEU A 12 7.91 -43.08 27.93
CA LEU A 12 7.37 -42.04 28.80
C LEU A 12 8.17 -40.73 28.72
N ARG A 13 9.51 -40.81 28.69
CA ARG A 13 10.38 -39.63 28.49
C ARG A 13 10.14 -38.96 27.13
N ALA A 14 10.00 -39.74 26.05
CA ALA A 14 9.70 -39.20 24.71
C ALA A 14 8.33 -38.51 24.68
N LEU A 15 7.32 -39.10 25.33
CA LEU A 15 6.00 -38.48 25.45
C LEU A 15 6.04 -37.17 26.28
N LEU A 16 6.78 -37.15 27.39
CA LEU A 16 6.92 -35.94 28.21
C LEU A 16 7.64 -34.81 27.44
N ILE A 17 8.68 -35.15 26.65
CA ILE A 17 9.38 -34.17 25.80
C ILE A 17 8.44 -33.63 24.73
N ALA A 18 7.65 -34.51 24.06
CA ALA A 18 6.70 -34.09 23.06
C ALA A 18 5.59 -33.17 23.62
N LEU A 19 5.09 -33.48 24.82
CA LEU A 19 4.10 -32.65 25.51
C LEU A 19 4.68 -31.29 25.94
N LEU A 20 5.93 -31.28 26.40
CA LEU A 20 6.62 -30.04 26.79
C LEU A 20 6.88 -29.13 25.56
N THR A 21 7.32 -29.72 24.45
CA THR A 21 7.49 -28.98 23.17
C THR A 21 6.18 -28.40 22.65
N LEU A 22 5.10 -29.19 22.71
CA LEU A 22 3.77 -28.71 22.32
C LEU A 22 3.30 -27.57 23.24
N ALA A 23 3.49 -27.70 24.55
CA ALA A 23 3.14 -26.65 25.51
C ALA A 23 3.94 -25.35 25.26
N LEU A 24 5.23 -25.43 24.95
CA LEU A 24 6.05 -24.28 24.58
C LEU A 24 5.56 -23.62 23.27
N LEU A 25 5.25 -24.39 22.23
CA LEU A 25 4.71 -23.88 20.98
C LEU A 25 3.35 -23.19 21.16
N VAL A 26 2.48 -23.75 22.03
CA VAL A 26 1.21 -23.13 22.39
C VAL A 26 1.42 -21.85 23.19
N ALA A 27 2.38 -21.84 24.11
CA ALA A 27 2.72 -20.65 24.88
C ALA A 27 3.31 -19.54 24.00
N ASP A 28 4.20 -19.88 23.06
CA ASP A 28 4.75 -18.94 22.08
C ASP A 28 3.67 -18.38 21.16
N PHE A 29 2.76 -19.23 20.69
CA PHE A 29 1.61 -18.80 19.88
C PHE A 29 0.65 -17.91 20.69
N ALA A 30 0.37 -18.25 21.93
CA ALA A 30 -0.45 -17.43 22.83
C ALA A 30 0.25 -16.10 23.15
N ALA A 31 1.55 -16.11 23.39
CA ALA A 31 2.34 -14.89 23.58
C ALA A 31 2.31 -14.02 22.32
N TYR A 32 2.50 -14.61 21.14
CA TYR A 32 2.37 -13.91 19.86
C TYR A 32 0.98 -13.28 19.69
N ARG A 33 -0.11 -14.06 19.89
CA ARG A 33 -1.49 -13.57 19.78
C ARG A 33 -1.85 -12.52 20.83
N PHE A 34 -1.44 -12.69 22.09
CA PHE A 34 -1.83 -11.80 23.19
C PHE A 34 -0.91 -10.61 23.40
N TRP A 35 0.40 -10.75 23.10
CA TRP A 35 1.38 -9.73 23.42
C TRP A 35 1.86 -8.95 22.20
N TRP A 36 1.93 -9.60 21.05
CA TRP A 36 2.44 -8.95 19.85
C TRP A 36 1.32 -8.33 18.99
N LEU A 37 0.26 -9.08 18.70
CA LEU A 37 -0.88 -8.58 17.90
C LEU A 37 -1.66 -7.41 18.53
N PRO A 38 -2.00 -7.43 19.85
CA PRO A 38 -2.70 -6.30 20.48
C PRO A 38 -1.79 -5.08 20.70
N ARG A 39 -0.47 -5.27 20.79
CA ARG A 39 0.50 -4.18 20.90
C ARG A 39 0.93 -3.58 19.55
N ALA A 40 0.54 -4.17 18.45
CA ALA A 40 0.54 -3.48 17.16
C ALA A 40 -0.54 -2.40 17.24
N GLY A 41 -0.20 -1.24 17.81
CA GLY A 41 -1.10 -0.09 17.92
C GLY A 41 -1.49 0.49 16.55
N PHE A 42 -1.05 -0.13 15.46
CA PHE A 42 -1.26 0.31 14.07
C PHE A 42 -1.64 -0.87 13.17
N ALA A 43 -2.74 -0.69 12.44
CA ALA A 43 -3.18 -1.63 11.41
C ALA A 43 -3.77 -0.88 10.21
N VAL A 44 -3.52 -1.43 9.02
CA VAL A 44 -4.17 -1.04 7.77
C VAL A 44 -5.00 -2.21 7.27
N HIS A 45 -6.26 -1.97 7.00
CA HIS A 45 -7.18 -2.91 6.41
C HIS A 45 -7.47 -2.47 4.97
N PHE A 46 -7.00 -3.24 4.00
CA PHE A 46 -7.37 -3.09 2.59
C PHE A 46 -8.61 -3.96 2.38
N VAL A 47 -9.76 -3.33 2.37
CA VAL A 47 -11.04 -4.05 2.37
C VAL A 47 -11.36 -4.54 0.97
N ASP A 48 -11.71 -5.83 0.83
CA ASP A 48 -12.22 -6.38 -0.43
C ASP A 48 -13.64 -5.86 -0.67
N ILE A 49 -13.77 -4.85 -1.49
CA ILE A 49 -15.04 -4.22 -1.88
C ILE A 49 -15.41 -4.50 -3.35
N GLY A 50 -14.71 -5.45 -3.99
CA GLY A 50 -14.77 -5.65 -5.43
C GLY A 50 -13.84 -4.68 -6.17
N GLN A 51 -14.29 -4.14 -7.31
CA GLN A 51 -13.51 -3.15 -8.04
C GLN A 51 -13.56 -1.80 -7.32
N GLY A 52 -12.39 -1.21 -7.07
CA GLY A 52 -12.22 0.08 -6.40
C GLY A 52 -11.32 0.00 -5.17
N ASP A 53 -11.19 1.12 -4.48
CA ASP A 53 -10.35 1.27 -3.30
C ASP A 53 -11.17 1.51 -2.03
N ALA A 54 -10.83 0.81 -0.97
CA ALA A 54 -11.23 1.13 0.39
C ALA A 54 -10.17 0.65 1.38
N ALA A 55 -9.58 1.58 2.10
CA ALA A 55 -8.62 1.27 3.14
C ALA A 55 -9.01 1.93 4.47
N ILE A 56 -8.80 1.21 5.56
CA ILE A 56 -9.05 1.71 6.91
C ILE A 56 -7.75 1.60 7.70
N VAL A 57 -7.31 2.72 8.24
CA VAL A 57 -6.14 2.77 9.12
C VAL A 57 -6.61 2.98 10.55
N VAL A 58 -6.20 2.08 11.44
CA VAL A 58 -6.47 2.18 12.87
C VAL A 58 -5.15 2.36 13.59
N CYS A 59 -5.05 3.42 14.40
CA CYS A 59 -3.88 3.69 15.22
C CYS A 59 -4.30 4.21 16.59
N ASP A 60 -3.95 3.49 17.66
CA ASP A 60 -4.20 3.89 19.05
C ASP A 60 -5.66 4.32 19.30
N GLY A 61 -6.62 3.60 18.72
CA GLY A 61 -8.06 3.89 18.83
C GLY A 61 -8.56 5.03 17.95
N LYS A 62 -7.71 5.59 17.08
CA LYS A 62 -8.07 6.56 16.04
C LYS A 62 -8.28 5.86 14.72
N THR A 63 -9.20 6.36 13.90
CA THR A 63 -9.59 5.77 12.62
C THR A 63 -9.47 6.78 11.50
N LEU A 64 -8.77 6.38 10.43
CA LEU A 64 -8.74 7.06 9.14
C LEU A 64 -9.33 6.12 8.09
N VAL A 65 -10.25 6.62 7.28
CA VAL A 65 -10.80 5.93 6.11
C VAL A 65 -10.22 6.58 4.86
N ILE A 66 -9.65 5.80 3.95
CA ILE A 66 -9.15 6.24 2.65
C ILE A 66 -9.96 5.52 1.58
N ASP A 67 -10.77 6.26 0.87
CA ASP A 67 -11.74 5.78 -0.12
C ASP A 67 -12.81 4.83 0.44
N GLY A 68 -13.82 4.53 -0.35
CA GLY A 68 -14.99 3.73 0.03
C GLY A 68 -15.54 2.86 -1.07
N GLY A 69 -14.84 2.79 -2.22
CA GLY A 69 -15.27 2.00 -3.36
C GLY A 69 -16.48 2.54 -4.08
N MET A 70 -17.07 1.69 -4.93
CA MET A 70 -18.28 1.97 -5.67
C MET A 70 -19.48 2.26 -4.73
N PRO A 71 -20.54 2.93 -5.18
CA PRO A 71 -21.70 3.21 -4.35
C PRO A 71 -22.31 1.98 -3.66
N GLU A 72 -22.34 0.84 -4.34
CA GLU A 72 -22.84 -0.43 -3.77
C GLU A 72 -21.97 -1.01 -2.67
N SER A 73 -20.72 -0.56 -2.56
CA SER A 73 -19.76 -1.01 -1.53
C SER A 73 -19.99 -0.34 -0.17
N GLY A 74 -20.70 0.78 -0.13
CA GLY A 74 -20.88 1.61 1.08
C GLY A 74 -21.44 0.83 2.26
N THR A 75 -22.50 0.05 2.06
CA THR A 75 -23.10 -0.79 3.13
C THR A 75 -22.10 -1.80 3.68
N ARG A 76 -21.31 -2.44 2.82
CA ARG A 76 -20.27 -3.41 3.23
C ARG A 76 -19.18 -2.75 4.05
N LEU A 77 -18.76 -1.55 3.66
CA LEU A 77 -17.74 -0.79 4.38
C LEU A 77 -18.26 -0.33 5.76
N VAL A 78 -19.52 0.10 5.84
CA VAL A 78 -20.20 0.43 7.11
C VAL A 78 -20.25 -0.80 8.02
N ASP A 79 -20.67 -1.96 7.51
CA ASP A 79 -20.69 -3.23 8.27
C ASP A 79 -19.31 -3.59 8.80
N TYR A 80 -18.28 -3.49 7.97
CA TYR A 80 -16.89 -3.80 8.36
C TYR A 80 -16.39 -2.86 9.47
N LEU A 81 -16.65 -1.56 9.36
CA LEU A 81 -16.31 -0.57 10.38
C LEU A 81 -17.04 -0.83 11.71
N GLN A 82 -18.35 -1.13 11.66
CA GLN A 82 -19.17 -1.34 12.85
C GLN A 82 -18.92 -2.68 13.52
N ASN A 83 -19.01 -3.76 12.75
CA ASN A 83 -19.11 -5.12 13.28
C ASN A 83 -17.75 -5.84 13.37
N THR A 84 -16.79 -5.45 12.53
CA THR A 84 -15.44 -6.03 12.55
C THR A 84 -14.46 -5.17 13.36
N LEU A 85 -14.48 -3.86 13.16
CA LEU A 85 -13.53 -2.95 13.80
C LEU A 85 -14.11 -2.24 15.03
N HIS A 86 -15.42 -2.30 15.24
CA HIS A 86 -16.13 -1.64 16.34
C HIS A 86 -15.85 -0.13 16.40
N VAL A 87 -15.74 0.50 15.22
CA VAL A 87 -15.53 1.94 15.09
C VAL A 87 -16.80 2.68 15.47
N SER A 88 -16.68 3.73 16.26
CA SER A 88 -17.79 4.64 16.61
C SER A 88 -17.63 6.03 16.00
N THR A 89 -16.39 6.43 15.73
CA THR A 89 -16.05 7.76 15.20
C THR A 89 -14.91 7.62 14.20
N ILE A 90 -14.97 8.33 13.10
CA ILE A 90 -13.92 8.44 12.10
C ILE A 90 -13.18 9.76 12.33
N ASP A 91 -11.91 9.71 12.71
CA ASP A 91 -11.11 10.89 13.00
C ASP A 91 -10.75 11.68 11.74
N ALA A 92 -10.48 10.96 10.64
CA ALA A 92 -10.28 11.55 9.33
C ALA A 92 -10.81 10.62 8.22
N MET A 93 -11.26 11.21 7.14
CA MET A 93 -11.68 10.52 5.92
C MET A 93 -11.03 11.21 4.73
N ILE A 94 -10.51 10.44 3.79
CA ILE A 94 -9.89 10.92 2.55
C ILE A 94 -10.66 10.29 1.39
N GLY A 95 -11.27 11.12 0.54
CA GLY A 95 -11.65 10.74 -0.81
C GLY A 95 -10.51 11.14 -1.73
N THR A 96 -9.77 10.17 -2.26
CA THR A 96 -8.53 10.47 -3.00
C THR A 96 -8.77 11.28 -4.26
N HIS A 97 -9.81 10.95 -5.00
CA HIS A 97 -10.27 11.70 -6.19
C HIS A 97 -11.75 11.37 -6.51
N PRO A 98 -12.44 12.16 -7.37
CA PRO A 98 -13.90 12.10 -7.50
C PRO A 98 -14.49 10.90 -8.24
N HIS A 99 -13.74 9.87 -8.62
CA HIS A 99 -14.28 8.70 -9.28
C HIS A 99 -15.16 7.83 -8.37
N ALA A 100 -16.14 7.15 -8.98
CA ALA A 100 -17.14 6.38 -8.26
C ALA A 100 -16.56 5.20 -7.48
N ASP A 101 -15.56 4.53 -8.01
CA ASP A 101 -14.89 3.38 -7.40
C ASP A 101 -13.91 3.76 -6.26
N HIS A 102 -13.85 5.05 -5.93
CA HIS A 102 -13.14 5.61 -4.78
C HIS A 102 -14.10 6.24 -3.77
N ILE A 103 -14.89 7.22 -4.19
CA ILE A 103 -15.72 7.96 -3.23
C ILE A 103 -17.18 7.51 -3.20
N GLY A 104 -17.60 6.57 -4.06
CA GLY A 104 -18.99 6.18 -4.22
C GLY A 104 -19.65 5.63 -2.95
N GLY A 105 -18.91 4.86 -2.15
CA GLY A 105 -19.38 4.29 -0.88
C GLY A 105 -19.25 5.23 0.32
N LEU A 106 -18.50 6.33 0.23
CA LEU A 106 -18.28 7.27 1.34
C LEU A 106 -19.58 7.94 1.85
N PRO A 107 -20.60 8.25 1.02
CA PRO A 107 -21.85 8.79 1.51
C PRO A 107 -22.53 7.94 2.59
N ASP A 108 -22.49 6.61 2.47
CA ASP A 108 -23.08 5.70 3.45
C ASP A 108 -22.28 5.71 4.76
N VAL A 109 -20.96 5.75 4.65
CA VAL A 109 -20.07 5.85 5.81
C VAL A 109 -20.29 7.19 6.55
N ILE A 110 -20.39 8.30 5.82
CA ILE A 110 -20.68 9.63 6.40
C ILE A 110 -22.02 9.64 7.12
N ARG A 111 -23.06 9.00 6.55
CA ARG A 111 -24.38 8.90 7.21
C ARG A 111 -24.32 8.05 8.48
N ALA A 112 -23.54 6.97 8.47
CA ALA A 112 -23.51 6.01 9.58
C ALA A 112 -22.64 6.47 10.76
N PHE A 113 -21.59 7.27 10.52
CA PHE A 113 -20.61 7.64 11.54
C PHE A 113 -20.52 9.15 11.77
N ALA A 114 -19.97 9.52 12.93
CA ALA A 114 -19.45 10.86 13.15
C ALA A 114 -18.06 10.96 12.48
N VAL A 115 -17.93 11.81 11.46
CA VAL A 115 -16.68 12.10 10.76
C VAL A 115 -16.17 13.46 11.21
N LYS A 116 -14.92 13.55 11.72
CA LYS A 116 -14.37 14.82 12.23
C LYS A 116 -13.81 15.69 11.12
N THR A 117 -13.09 15.07 10.16
CA THR A 117 -12.47 15.78 9.04
C THR A 117 -12.64 14.97 7.77
N LEU A 118 -13.09 15.60 6.70
CA LEU A 118 -13.20 15.02 5.36
C LEU A 118 -12.25 15.77 4.43
N TYR A 119 -11.31 15.04 3.85
CA TYR A 119 -10.39 15.55 2.83
C TYR A 119 -10.82 15.10 1.44
N SER A 120 -10.72 16.01 0.47
CA SER A 120 -10.89 15.76 -0.96
C SER A 120 -9.97 16.70 -1.72
N PRO A 121 -9.45 16.32 -2.91
CA PRO A 121 -8.56 17.20 -3.69
C PRO A 121 -9.26 18.45 -4.22
N VAL A 122 -10.60 18.42 -4.22
CA VAL A 122 -11.46 19.51 -4.67
C VAL A 122 -12.62 19.68 -3.69
N ASP A 123 -13.19 20.88 -3.57
CA ASP A 123 -14.38 21.19 -2.77
C ASP A 123 -15.66 21.29 -3.63
N GLU A 124 -15.49 21.36 -4.96
CA GLU A 124 -16.56 21.32 -5.96
C GLU A 124 -16.11 20.43 -7.13
N PHE A 125 -17.03 19.59 -7.61
CA PHE A 125 -16.82 18.76 -8.78
C PHE A 125 -18.16 18.34 -9.38
N GLU A 126 -18.29 18.41 -10.70
CA GLU A 126 -19.49 17.96 -11.42
C GLU A 126 -19.45 16.43 -11.58
N GLY A 127 -20.29 15.74 -10.82
CA GLY A 127 -20.39 14.28 -10.90
C GLY A 127 -21.20 13.69 -9.77
N LYS A 128 -22.07 12.73 -10.12
CA LYS A 128 -23.00 12.10 -9.15
C LYS A 128 -22.33 11.56 -7.88
N PRO A 129 -21.16 10.89 -7.94
CA PRO A 129 -20.50 10.37 -6.74
C PRO A 129 -20.07 11.51 -5.81
N PHE A 130 -19.43 12.55 -6.35
CA PHE A 130 -18.97 13.70 -5.57
C PHE A 130 -20.13 14.48 -4.95
N GLU A 131 -21.18 14.76 -5.74
CA GLU A 131 -22.39 15.42 -5.24
C GLU A 131 -23.08 14.62 -4.14
N ALA A 132 -23.10 13.28 -4.25
CA ALA A 132 -23.65 12.42 -3.21
C ALA A 132 -22.84 12.49 -1.92
N MET A 133 -21.50 12.47 -2.01
CA MET A 133 -20.59 12.63 -0.88
C MET A 133 -20.75 14.01 -0.24
N LYS A 134 -20.79 15.08 -1.03
CA LYS A 134 -21.01 16.45 -0.55
C LYS A 134 -22.34 16.61 0.16
N ARG A 135 -23.45 16.14 -0.43
CA ARG A 135 -24.77 16.16 0.22
C ARG A 135 -24.78 15.41 1.56
N ALA A 136 -24.09 14.27 1.65
CA ALA A 136 -24.00 13.52 2.91
C ALA A 136 -23.16 14.28 3.95
N ALA A 137 -22.07 14.91 3.54
CA ALA A 137 -21.23 15.74 4.39
C ALA A 137 -21.97 16.96 4.92
N ASP A 138 -22.67 17.70 4.05
CA ASP A 138 -23.47 18.88 4.40
C ASP A 138 -24.58 18.53 5.42
N ALA A 139 -25.28 17.40 5.20
CA ALA A 139 -26.31 16.92 6.11
C ALA A 139 -25.81 16.57 7.52
N LYS A 140 -24.51 16.31 7.66
CA LYS A 140 -23.80 16.01 8.92
C LYS A 140 -22.97 17.19 9.44
N ASN A 141 -23.00 18.33 8.76
CA ASN A 141 -22.16 19.51 9.03
C ASN A 141 -20.65 19.17 9.00
N VAL A 142 -20.25 18.26 8.13
CA VAL A 142 -18.84 17.90 7.88
C VAL A 142 -18.34 18.72 6.71
N ARG A 143 -17.35 19.57 6.95
CA ARG A 143 -16.76 20.39 5.89
C ARG A 143 -15.74 19.58 5.09
N ILE A 144 -15.78 19.69 3.76
CA ILE A 144 -14.73 19.22 2.87
C ILE A 144 -13.53 20.15 3.01
N THR A 145 -12.35 19.57 3.22
CA THR A 145 -11.07 20.28 3.32
C THR A 145 -10.17 19.83 2.18
N VAL A 146 -9.68 20.78 1.39
CA VAL A 146 -8.69 20.54 0.34
C VAL A 146 -7.31 20.58 1.00
N PRO A 147 -6.58 19.45 1.08
CA PRO A 147 -5.28 19.44 1.71
C PRO A 147 -4.21 20.01 0.76
N GLN A 148 -3.11 20.47 1.35
CA GLN A 148 -1.94 20.88 0.58
C GLN A 148 -0.82 19.85 0.72
N ALA A 149 -0.04 19.64 -0.32
CA ALA A 149 1.17 18.83 -0.25
C ALA A 149 2.12 19.36 0.85
N GLY A 150 2.72 18.45 1.61
CA GLY A 150 3.51 18.75 2.79
C GLY A 150 2.69 18.97 4.08
N GLN A 151 1.38 19.10 4.01
CA GLN A 151 0.53 19.19 5.20
C GLN A 151 0.53 17.85 5.94
N ARG A 152 0.58 17.92 7.29
CA ARG A 152 0.64 16.75 8.19
C ARG A 152 -0.40 16.82 9.29
N PHE A 153 -0.80 15.65 9.76
CA PHE A 153 -1.59 15.51 11.00
C PHE A 153 -1.26 14.18 11.70
N SER A 154 -1.59 14.10 12.98
CA SER A 154 -1.37 12.89 13.78
C SER A 154 -2.61 12.01 13.83
N LEU A 155 -2.44 10.71 13.59
CA LEU A 155 -3.43 9.67 13.82
C LEU A 155 -2.92 8.76 14.95
N GLY A 156 -3.25 9.07 16.20
CA GLY A 156 -2.56 8.44 17.34
C GLY A 156 -1.06 8.74 17.30
N ARG A 157 -0.22 7.70 17.34
CA ARG A 157 1.24 7.81 17.18
C ARG A 157 1.72 7.81 15.73
N ALA A 158 0.83 7.57 14.79
CA ALA A 158 1.18 7.66 13.37
C ALA A 158 1.14 9.12 12.88
N GLU A 159 2.05 9.46 12.00
CA GLU A 159 2.04 10.72 11.24
C GLU A 159 1.48 10.44 9.85
N VAL A 160 0.51 11.26 9.44
CA VAL A 160 -0.11 11.24 8.11
C VAL A 160 0.34 12.50 7.38
N GLU A 161 0.89 12.36 6.19
CA GLU A 161 1.41 13.43 5.36
C GLU A 161 0.85 13.33 3.95
N PHE A 162 0.45 14.46 3.37
CA PHE A 162 -0.02 14.55 2.00
C PHE A 162 1.13 14.89 1.06
N TYR A 163 1.32 14.07 0.01
CA TYR A 163 2.41 14.20 -0.96
C TYR A 163 1.96 14.76 -2.30
N ALA A 164 0.68 14.60 -2.64
CA ALA A 164 0.07 15.10 -3.87
C ALA A 164 -1.41 15.44 -3.61
N PRO A 165 -2.08 16.19 -4.51
CA PRO A 165 -1.57 16.68 -5.80
C PRO A 165 -0.56 17.85 -5.62
N LEU A 166 0.41 17.93 -6.56
CA LEU A 166 1.44 19.00 -6.58
C LEU A 166 1.21 20.00 -7.70
N GLY A 167 0.38 19.68 -8.68
CA GLY A 167 0.11 20.46 -9.86
C GLY A 167 -1.37 20.57 -10.20
N ILE A 168 -1.64 21.18 -11.35
CA ILE A 168 -2.94 21.20 -12.00
C ILE A 168 -2.89 20.15 -13.11
N TYR A 169 -3.84 19.24 -13.11
CA TYR A 169 -3.88 18.13 -14.06
C TYR A 169 -5.19 18.13 -14.82
N ASP A 170 -5.13 17.72 -16.09
CA ASP A 170 -6.33 17.53 -16.93
C ASP A 170 -7.06 16.22 -16.58
N ASP A 171 -6.29 15.19 -16.16
CA ASP A 171 -6.86 13.90 -15.74
C ASP A 171 -7.20 13.92 -14.26
N VAL A 172 -8.41 13.50 -13.94
CA VAL A 172 -8.94 13.45 -12.57
C VAL A 172 -8.16 12.45 -11.69
N ASN A 173 -7.59 11.41 -12.29
CA ASN A 173 -6.74 10.45 -11.57
C ASN A 173 -5.51 11.13 -10.95
N ASP A 174 -4.91 12.07 -11.68
CA ASP A 174 -3.72 12.79 -11.22
C ASP A 174 -4.01 13.82 -10.13
N LEU A 175 -5.30 14.13 -9.88
CA LEU A 175 -5.71 14.91 -8.70
C LEU A 175 -5.71 14.06 -7.41
N SER A 176 -5.42 12.76 -7.49
CA SER A 176 -5.41 11.87 -6.32
C SER A 176 -4.59 12.44 -5.18
N ILE A 177 -5.23 12.52 -3.99
CA ILE A 177 -4.51 12.78 -2.74
C ILE A 177 -3.59 11.60 -2.47
N VAL A 178 -2.29 11.79 -2.65
CA VAL A 178 -1.30 10.81 -2.26
C VAL A 178 -0.93 11.01 -0.80
N THR A 179 -1.06 9.94 -0.02
CA THR A 179 -0.88 9.99 1.43
C THR A 179 0.20 9.03 1.87
N ARG A 180 1.17 9.54 2.63
CA ARG A 180 2.17 8.72 3.30
C ARG A 180 1.90 8.68 4.79
N ILE A 181 1.82 7.48 5.36
CA ILE A 181 1.58 7.27 6.79
C ILE A 181 2.80 6.61 7.41
N THR A 182 3.38 7.26 8.41
CA THR A 182 4.57 6.77 9.11
C THR A 182 4.20 6.31 10.51
N TYR A 183 4.60 5.08 10.86
CA TYR A 183 4.48 4.55 12.21
C TYR A 183 5.81 3.91 12.63
N GLY A 184 6.55 4.59 13.50
CA GLY A 184 7.92 4.20 13.85
C GLY A 184 8.84 4.19 12.62
N GLN A 185 9.42 3.04 12.31
CA GLN A 185 10.30 2.83 11.14
C GLN A 185 9.54 2.30 9.92
N THR A 186 8.23 2.06 10.03
CA THR A 186 7.41 1.58 8.92
C THR A 186 6.65 2.72 8.28
N ALA A 187 6.57 2.70 6.95
CA ALA A 187 5.84 3.68 6.17
C ALA A 187 4.90 3.00 5.16
N PHE A 188 3.75 3.61 4.97
CA PHE A 188 2.68 3.16 4.07
C PHE A 188 2.38 4.29 3.09
N LEU A 189 2.43 4.01 1.79
CA LEU A 189 2.13 4.98 0.74
C LEU A 189 0.85 4.58 0.02
N PHE A 190 -0.13 5.47 0.01
CA PHE A 190 -1.40 5.34 -0.70
C PHE A 190 -1.39 6.35 -1.84
N THR A 191 -1.55 5.90 -3.06
CA THR A 191 -1.40 6.74 -4.25
C THR A 191 -2.72 7.05 -4.95
N GLY A 192 -3.85 6.52 -4.43
CA GLY A 192 -5.10 6.58 -5.18
C GLY A 192 -4.88 6.05 -6.59
N ASP A 193 -5.33 6.80 -7.59
CA ASP A 193 -5.13 6.49 -9.00
C ASP A 193 -4.12 7.39 -9.69
N ALA A 194 -3.28 8.09 -8.92
CA ALA A 194 -2.21 8.92 -9.46
C ALA A 194 -1.45 8.22 -10.59
N GLU A 195 -1.38 8.87 -11.73
CA GLU A 195 -0.73 8.37 -12.94
C GLU A 195 0.66 9.01 -13.11
N ARG A 196 1.26 8.80 -14.27
CA ARG A 196 2.63 9.26 -14.54
C ARG A 196 2.87 10.77 -14.37
N PRO A 197 1.95 11.68 -14.74
CA PRO A 197 2.15 13.10 -14.46
C PRO A 197 2.34 13.38 -12.98
N SER A 198 1.42 12.94 -12.12
CA SER A 198 1.51 13.10 -10.67
C SER A 198 2.71 12.36 -10.08
N GLU A 199 3.02 11.13 -10.55
CA GLU A 199 4.22 10.38 -10.13
C GLU A 199 5.52 11.15 -10.44
N ASN A 200 5.62 11.78 -11.63
CA ASN A 200 6.80 12.55 -12.01
C ASN A 200 6.96 13.79 -11.12
N ASP A 201 5.88 14.50 -10.83
CA ASP A 201 5.92 15.67 -9.96
C ASP A 201 6.37 15.29 -8.55
N MET A 202 5.89 14.17 -7.99
CA MET A 202 6.37 13.64 -6.72
C MET A 202 7.86 13.26 -6.75
N ILE A 203 8.34 12.66 -7.85
CA ILE A 203 9.76 12.33 -8.02
C ILE A 203 10.62 13.60 -8.08
N ASP A 204 10.11 14.63 -8.72
CA ASP A 204 10.84 15.90 -8.93
C ASP A 204 10.74 16.83 -7.70
N SER A 205 9.85 16.55 -6.74
CA SER A 205 9.67 17.35 -5.51
C SER A 205 10.75 17.16 -4.44
N ASP A 206 11.70 16.24 -4.64
CA ASP A 206 12.75 15.85 -3.67
C ASP A 206 12.20 15.24 -2.35
N GLU A 207 10.91 14.96 -2.25
CA GLU A 207 10.31 14.31 -1.07
C GLU A 207 10.70 12.83 -0.96
N ALA A 208 10.79 12.34 0.28
CA ALA A 208 11.19 10.97 0.56
C ALA A 208 10.03 9.99 0.30
N LEU A 209 9.90 9.47 -0.91
CA LEU A 209 8.83 8.56 -1.33
C LEU A 209 8.95 7.15 -0.75
N SER A 210 10.07 6.79 -0.11
CA SER A 210 10.32 5.43 0.38
C SER A 210 9.22 4.95 1.32
N ALA A 211 8.72 3.72 1.09
CA ALA A 211 7.66 3.13 1.91
C ALA A 211 7.87 1.62 2.09
N THR A 212 7.49 1.09 3.26
CA THR A 212 7.48 -0.34 3.55
C THR A 212 6.38 -1.06 2.77
N VAL A 213 5.21 -0.41 2.69
CA VAL A 213 4.01 -0.92 2.01
C VAL A 213 3.51 0.13 1.03
N LEU A 214 3.30 -0.27 -0.21
CA LEU A 214 2.67 0.53 -1.25
C LEU A 214 1.26 -0.01 -1.53
N LYS A 215 0.22 0.84 -1.40
CA LYS A 215 -1.04 0.61 -2.11
C LYS A 215 -0.81 1.02 -3.56
N VAL A 216 -0.80 0.03 -4.44
CA VAL A 216 -0.49 0.21 -5.87
C VAL A 216 -1.53 1.12 -6.52
N GLY A 217 -1.06 2.07 -7.31
CA GLY A 217 -1.93 3.05 -7.98
C GLY A 217 -2.86 2.42 -9.02
N HIS A 218 -4.03 3.01 -9.14
CA HIS A 218 -5.03 2.76 -10.18
C HIS A 218 -5.32 1.26 -10.35
N HIS A 219 -5.54 0.55 -9.23
CA HIS A 219 -5.85 -0.88 -9.14
C HIS A 219 -4.86 -1.78 -9.89
N GLY A 220 -3.63 -1.29 -10.16
CA GLY A 220 -2.64 -1.97 -10.96
C GLY A 220 -2.77 -1.69 -12.47
N SER A 221 -3.34 -0.56 -12.87
CA SER A 221 -3.28 -0.06 -14.25
C SER A 221 -1.84 0.21 -14.68
N ASN A 222 -1.53 -0.04 -15.95
CA ASN A 222 -0.21 0.22 -16.52
C ASN A 222 0.09 1.72 -16.71
N THR A 223 -0.90 2.60 -16.55
CA THR A 223 -0.76 4.06 -16.54
C THR A 223 -0.08 4.58 -15.29
N SER A 224 -0.20 3.82 -14.18
CA SER A 224 0.37 4.10 -12.85
C SER A 224 1.53 3.17 -12.50
N SER A 225 2.13 3.39 -11.34
CA SER A 225 3.20 2.56 -10.77
C SER A 225 4.35 2.37 -11.77
N SER A 226 4.83 3.50 -12.31
CA SER A 226 5.95 3.53 -13.24
C SER A 226 7.23 2.97 -12.60
N TYR A 227 8.15 2.46 -13.41
CA TYR A 227 9.44 1.99 -12.89
C TYR A 227 10.19 3.08 -12.11
N LEU A 228 10.12 4.31 -12.57
CA LEU A 228 10.78 5.43 -11.90
C LEU A 228 10.22 5.63 -10.50
N PHE A 229 8.90 5.69 -10.40
CA PHE A 229 8.20 5.86 -9.14
C PHE A 229 8.46 4.67 -8.20
N LEU A 230 8.29 3.45 -8.67
CA LEU A 230 8.54 2.25 -7.87
C LEU A 230 9.98 2.16 -7.35
N ARG A 231 10.95 2.69 -8.07
CA ARG A 231 12.36 2.73 -7.62
C ARG A 231 12.63 3.81 -6.59
N GLN A 232 11.84 4.85 -6.53
CA GLN A 232 11.91 5.83 -5.44
C GLN A 232 11.21 5.28 -4.19
N VAL A 233 10.06 4.62 -4.38
CA VAL A 233 9.31 4.05 -3.27
C VAL A 233 10.00 2.81 -2.68
N MET A 234 10.56 1.92 -3.52
CA MET A 234 11.22 0.66 -3.13
C MET A 234 10.44 -0.14 -2.06
N PRO A 235 9.16 -0.43 -2.28
CA PRO A 235 8.34 -1.08 -1.29
C PRO A 235 8.77 -2.53 -1.10
N SER A 236 8.79 -3.00 0.16
CA SER A 236 8.94 -4.43 0.48
C SER A 236 7.66 -5.21 0.16
N TYR A 237 6.52 -4.54 0.27
CA TYR A 237 5.19 -5.12 0.03
C TYR A 237 4.35 -4.17 -0.82
N ALA A 238 3.60 -4.74 -1.74
CA ALA A 238 2.65 -4.03 -2.56
C ALA A 238 1.25 -4.64 -2.38
N VAL A 239 0.24 -3.81 -2.19
CA VAL A 239 -1.16 -4.24 -2.11
C VAL A 239 -1.92 -3.67 -3.29
N ILE A 240 -2.60 -4.52 -4.03
CA ILE A 240 -3.46 -4.17 -5.15
C ILE A 240 -4.91 -4.41 -4.73
N SER A 241 -5.71 -3.35 -4.69
CA SER A 241 -7.16 -3.47 -4.55
C SER A 241 -7.77 -3.52 -5.95
N CYS A 242 -8.40 -4.60 -6.30
CA CYS A 242 -9.09 -4.78 -7.58
C CYS A 242 -10.17 -5.86 -7.44
N GLY A 243 -11.17 -5.80 -8.29
CA GLY A 243 -12.23 -6.80 -8.37
C GLY A 243 -11.80 -8.04 -9.15
N ARG A 244 -12.35 -9.20 -8.77
CA ARG A 244 -12.19 -10.41 -9.56
C ARG A 244 -12.90 -10.24 -10.90
N ASP A 245 -12.24 -10.69 -11.99
CA ASP A 245 -12.77 -10.65 -13.35
C ASP A 245 -13.27 -9.25 -13.76
N ASN A 246 -12.59 -8.18 -13.29
CA ASN A 246 -12.96 -6.82 -13.59
C ASN A 246 -12.81 -6.50 -15.09
N ALA A 247 -13.67 -5.62 -15.60
CA ALA A 247 -13.75 -5.28 -17.02
C ALA A 247 -12.50 -4.54 -17.56
N TYR A 248 -11.65 -4.03 -16.65
CA TYR A 248 -10.44 -3.27 -17.00
C TYR A 248 -9.22 -4.16 -17.23
N GLY A 249 -9.29 -5.44 -16.83
CA GLY A 249 -8.16 -6.36 -16.87
C GLY A 249 -7.10 -6.06 -15.81
N HIS A 250 -7.46 -5.36 -14.75
CA HIS A 250 -6.55 -5.03 -13.65
C HIS A 250 -6.37 -6.22 -12.69
N PRO A 251 -5.15 -6.40 -12.14
CA PRO A 251 -3.92 -5.65 -12.47
C PRO A 251 -3.32 -6.08 -13.80
N HIS A 252 -2.80 -5.12 -14.57
CA HIS A 252 -2.08 -5.40 -15.80
C HIS A 252 -0.78 -6.18 -15.52
N GLN A 253 -0.44 -7.08 -16.44
CA GLN A 253 0.73 -7.96 -16.30
C GLN A 253 2.03 -7.15 -16.18
N GLU A 254 2.14 -6.02 -16.89
CA GLU A 254 3.31 -5.15 -16.82
C GLU A 254 3.54 -4.58 -15.41
N VAL A 255 2.49 -4.27 -14.67
CA VAL A 255 2.62 -3.77 -13.28
C VAL A 255 3.10 -4.87 -12.36
N LEU A 256 2.55 -6.08 -12.50
CA LEU A 256 3.02 -7.25 -11.74
C LEU A 256 4.50 -7.55 -12.02
N GLU A 257 4.94 -7.39 -13.26
CA GLU A 257 6.34 -7.55 -13.64
C GLU A 257 7.22 -6.47 -13.02
N ARG A 258 6.83 -5.18 -13.07
CA ARG A 258 7.55 -4.09 -12.42
C ARG A 258 7.72 -4.32 -10.92
N LEU A 259 6.64 -4.72 -10.22
CA LEU A 259 6.67 -5.02 -8.79
C LEU A 259 7.57 -6.21 -8.46
N ARG A 260 7.52 -7.27 -9.27
CA ARG A 260 8.42 -8.42 -9.15
C ARG A 260 9.88 -8.04 -9.36
N ASP A 261 10.17 -7.18 -10.34
CA ASP A 261 11.52 -6.76 -10.68
C ASP A 261 12.19 -5.93 -9.58
N ILE A 262 11.41 -5.13 -8.85
CA ILE A 262 11.90 -4.42 -7.66
C ILE A 262 11.92 -5.30 -6.41
N GLY A 263 11.41 -6.54 -6.48
CA GLY A 263 11.41 -7.48 -5.37
C GLY A 263 10.31 -7.28 -4.34
N ALA A 264 9.22 -6.59 -4.69
CA ALA A 264 8.08 -6.43 -3.80
C ALA A 264 7.25 -7.71 -3.69
N ALA A 265 6.85 -8.06 -2.48
CA ALA A 265 5.86 -9.12 -2.24
C ALA A 265 4.45 -8.57 -2.49
N VAL A 266 3.71 -9.18 -3.43
CA VAL A 266 2.42 -8.65 -3.90
C VAL A 266 1.26 -9.40 -3.26
N TYR A 267 0.33 -8.64 -2.68
CA TYR A 267 -0.99 -9.09 -2.22
C TYR A 267 -2.07 -8.46 -3.10
N ARG A 268 -3.16 -9.21 -3.38
CA ARG A 268 -4.28 -8.76 -4.21
C ARG A 268 -5.60 -9.07 -3.52
N THR A 269 -6.53 -8.11 -3.47
CA THR A 269 -7.84 -8.30 -2.82
C THR A 269 -8.72 -9.31 -3.55
N ASP A 270 -8.69 -9.34 -4.88
CA ASP A 270 -9.45 -10.29 -5.71
C ASP A 270 -9.08 -11.76 -5.44
N GLU A 271 -7.82 -12.00 -5.04
CA GLU A 271 -7.34 -13.35 -4.70
C GLU A 271 -7.43 -13.65 -3.20
N SER A 272 -7.14 -12.65 -2.35
CA SER A 272 -6.90 -12.83 -0.91
C SER A 272 -8.10 -12.47 -0.03
N GLY A 273 -9.13 -11.82 -0.60
CA GLY A 273 -10.16 -11.15 0.19
C GLY A 273 -9.58 -9.92 0.89
N THR A 274 -10.17 -9.50 1.96
CA THR A 274 -9.66 -8.41 2.78
C THR A 274 -8.25 -8.72 3.30
N ILE A 275 -7.34 -7.75 3.18
CA ILE A 275 -5.94 -7.87 3.57
C ILE A 275 -5.70 -6.94 4.75
N VAL A 276 -5.16 -7.47 5.84
CA VAL A 276 -4.83 -6.70 7.04
C VAL A 276 -3.32 -6.68 7.22
N CYS A 277 -2.74 -5.48 7.23
CA CYS A 277 -1.35 -5.25 7.52
C CYS A 277 -1.21 -4.60 8.89
N ARG A 278 -0.53 -5.24 9.83
CA ARG A 278 -0.25 -4.72 11.17
C ARG A 278 1.20 -4.31 11.28
N SER A 279 1.46 -3.22 12.00
CA SER A 279 2.81 -2.76 12.30
C SER A 279 3.02 -2.60 13.80
N ASN A 280 4.21 -2.98 14.27
CA ASN A 280 4.67 -2.66 15.63
C ASN A 280 5.62 -1.45 15.65
N GLY A 281 5.79 -0.77 14.52
CA GLY A 281 6.72 0.35 14.32
C GLY A 281 8.08 -0.05 13.77
N GLU A 282 8.43 -1.34 13.74
CA GLU A 282 9.69 -1.86 13.18
C GLU A 282 9.45 -2.82 12.01
N ARG A 283 8.39 -3.62 12.11
CA ARG A 283 8.06 -4.69 11.17
C ARG A 283 6.57 -4.69 10.87
N VAL A 284 6.24 -5.21 9.70
CA VAL A 284 4.85 -5.44 9.28
C VAL A 284 4.56 -6.93 9.16
N VAL A 285 3.31 -7.28 9.45
CA VAL A 285 2.78 -8.64 9.29
C VAL A 285 1.45 -8.57 8.56
N PHE A 286 1.23 -9.49 7.64
CA PHE A 286 0.03 -9.56 6.85
C PHE A 286 -0.83 -10.76 7.25
N GLU A 287 -2.13 -10.52 7.35
CA GLU A 287 -3.19 -11.51 7.46
C GLU A 287 -4.14 -11.31 6.27
N THR A 288 -4.61 -12.37 5.67
CA THR A 288 -5.57 -12.31 4.55
C THR A 288 -6.79 -13.15 4.87
N GLU A 289 -7.97 -12.68 4.49
CA GLU A 289 -9.24 -13.36 4.75
C GLU A 289 -9.26 -14.81 4.24
N LYS A 290 -8.68 -15.05 3.07
CA LYS A 290 -8.62 -16.40 2.44
C LYS A 290 -7.35 -17.18 2.78
N GLY A 291 -6.50 -16.69 3.71
CA GLY A 291 -5.26 -17.34 4.13
C GLY A 291 -4.19 -17.42 3.04
N LYS A 292 -4.32 -16.65 1.95
CA LYS A 292 -3.36 -16.66 0.85
C LYS A 292 -2.09 -15.90 1.20
N LYS A 293 -0.96 -16.45 0.74
CA LYS A 293 0.36 -15.81 0.81
C LYS A 293 0.55 -14.90 -0.40
N PRO A 294 1.51 -13.94 -0.33
CA PRO A 294 1.82 -13.06 -1.47
C PRO A 294 2.27 -13.87 -2.70
N THR A 295 1.87 -13.41 -3.88
CA THR A 295 2.13 -14.09 -5.16
C THR A 295 3.56 -13.95 -5.67
N ALA A 296 4.35 -13.02 -5.12
CA ALA A 296 5.78 -12.88 -5.41
C ALA A 296 6.58 -12.89 -4.12
N THR A 297 7.60 -13.73 -4.05
CA THR A 297 8.62 -13.67 -3.00
C THR A 297 9.75 -12.76 -3.45
N PRO A 298 10.30 -11.90 -2.58
CA PRO A 298 11.44 -11.07 -2.93
C PRO A 298 12.60 -11.95 -3.43
N ARG A 299 13.14 -11.67 -4.60
CA ARG A 299 14.42 -12.26 -5.01
C ARG A 299 15.50 -11.69 -4.11
N LYS A 300 15.98 -12.49 -3.16
CA LYS A 300 17.16 -12.18 -2.37
C LYS A 300 18.33 -11.95 -3.34
N GLY A 301 18.79 -10.72 -3.51
CA GLY A 301 20.10 -10.44 -4.05
C GLY A 301 20.22 -9.97 -5.51
N GLN A 302 19.15 -9.56 -6.19
CA GLN A 302 19.32 -8.78 -7.42
C GLN A 302 19.10 -7.30 -7.14
N SER A 303 20.22 -6.56 -6.96
CA SER A 303 20.19 -5.11 -7.17
C SER A 303 19.87 -4.91 -8.67
N VAL A 304 18.69 -4.38 -8.97
CA VAL A 304 18.38 -3.93 -10.34
C VAL A 304 19.28 -2.73 -10.60
N GLY A 305 20.48 -2.98 -11.13
CA GLY A 305 21.45 -1.95 -11.41
C GLY A 305 21.01 -1.08 -12.59
N TYR A 306 21.54 0.13 -12.62
CA TYR A 306 21.46 0.96 -13.82
C TYR A 306 22.56 0.58 -14.79
N ILE A 307 22.28 0.68 -16.09
CA ILE A 307 23.27 0.45 -17.14
C ILE A 307 23.63 1.81 -17.74
N GLY A 308 24.88 2.22 -17.53
CA GLY A 308 25.44 3.42 -18.15
C GLY A 308 26.07 3.09 -19.49
N ASN A 309 25.94 4.02 -20.44
CA ASN A 309 26.70 4.03 -21.68
C ASN A 309 27.94 4.94 -21.51
N ILE A 310 29.12 4.33 -21.52
CA ILE A 310 30.40 5.02 -21.31
C ILE A 310 30.60 6.13 -22.31
N LYS A 311 30.16 5.95 -23.57
CA LYS A 311 30.34 6.93 -24.65
C LYS A 311 29.39 8.12 -24.54
N SER A 312 28.09 7.86 -24.34
CA SER A 312 27.09 8.92 -24.30
C SER A 312 26.93 9.56 -22.92
N LYS A 313 27.55 8.98 -21.90
CA LYS A 313 27.37 9.36 -20.50
C LYS A 313 25.90 9.39 -20.05
N LYS A 314 25.07 8.55 -20.68
CA LYS A 314 23.69 8.34 -20.24
C LYS A 314 23.57 7.02 -19.50
N PHE A 315 22.74 7.01 -18.45
CA PHE A 315 22.38 5.78 -17.75
C PHE A 315 20.91 5.45 -17.95
N HIS A 316 20.60 4.17 -17.90
CA HIS A 316 19.31 3.58 -18.25
C HIS A 316 18.90 2.59 -17.18
N LEU A 317 17.59 2.31 -17.08
CA LEU A 317 17.10 1.11 -16.44
C LEU A 317 17.62 -0.12 -17.22
N SER A 318 17.92 -1.21 -16.53
CA SER A 318 18.37 -2.46 -17.20
C SER A 318 17.35 -3.00 -18.20
N THR A 319 16.08 -2.65 -18.04
CA THR A 319 14.95 -3.03 -18.91
C THR A 319 14.69 -2.04 -20.06
N CYS A 320 15.44 -0.94 -20.13
CA CYS A 320 15.24 0.05 -21.20
C CYS A 320 15.58 -0.53 -22.57
N SER A 321 14.69 -0.37 -23.57
CA SER A 321 14.94 -0.83 -24.95
C SER A 321 16.24 -0.29 -25.52
N SER A 322 16.62 0.96 -25.20
CA SER A 322 17.90 1.56 -25.64
C SER A 322 19.13 0.85 -25.08
N VAL A 323 19.02 -0.03 -24.09
CA VAL A 323 20.15 -0.80 -23.57
C VAL A 323 20.62 -1.85 -24.57
N GLN A 324 19.69 -2.38 -25.37
CA GLN A 324 20.03 -3.38 -26.41
C GLN A 324 20.95 -2.79 -27.47
N ASP A 325 20.84 -1.48 -27.75
CA ASP A 325 21.65 -0.77 -28.72
C ASP A 325 23.04 -0.39 -28.20
N ILE A 326 23.29 -0.55 -26.89
CA ILE A 326 24.59 -0.26 -26.29
C ILE A 326 25.50 -1.49 -26.45
N GLN A 327 26.61 -1.34 -27.17
CA GLN A 327 27.63 -2.39 -27.25
C GLN A 327 28.09 -2.80 -25.86
N GLN A 328 28.29 -4.07 -25.63
CA GLN A 328 28.62 -4.61 -24.29
C GLN A 328 29.90 -3.99 -23.70
N SER A 329 30.90 -3.69 -24.53
CA SER A 329 32.14 -2.98 -24.15
C SER A 329 31.94 -1.53 -23.68
N ASN A 330 30.77 -0.95 -23.97
CA ASN A 330 30.41 0.42 -23.57
C ASN A 330 29.41 0.45 -22.39
N ARG A 331 29.09 -0.71 -21.79
CA ARG A 331 28.20 -0.79 -20.65
C ARG A 331 28.97 -0.73 -19.34
N ILE A 332 28.47 0.08 -18.42
CA ILE A 332 28.87 0.13 -17.02
C ILE A 332 27.62 -0.02 -16.15
N THR A 333 27.75 -0.66 -14.99
CA THR A 333 26.63 -0.86 -14.07
C THR A 333 26.76 0.05 -12.85
N PHE A 334 25.64 0.59 -12.39
CA PHE A 334 25.55 1.36 -11.16
C PHE A 334 24.49 0.72 -10.25
N ALA A 335 24.80 0.62 -8.97
CA ALA A 335 23.86 0.08 -7.99
C ALA A 335 22.70 1.07 -7.67
N THR A 336 22.94 2.38 -7.82
CA THR A 336 21.97 3.43 -7.51
C THR A 336 22.02 4.56 -8.54
N ARG A 337 20.94 5.31 -8.69
CA ARG A 337 20.87 6.54 -9.49
C ARG A 337 21.91 7.56 -9.05
N ALA A 338 22.01 7.78 -7.74
CA ALA A 338 22.98 8.68 -7.16
C ALA A 338 24.43 8.32 -7.54
N ALA A 339 24.76 7.02 -7.59
CA ALA A 339 26.09 6.57 -8.02
C ALA A 339 26.35 6.89 -9.49
N ALA A 340 25.34 6.76 -10.36
CA ALA A 340 25.47 7.13 -11.78
C ALA A 340 25.67 8.65 -11.94
N VAL A 341 24.83 9.47 -11.27
CA VAL A 341 24.92 10.94 -11.30
C VAL A 341 26.27 11.43 -10.75
N LYS A 342 26.72 10.88 -9.62
CA LYS A 342 28.03 11.20 -9.01
C LYS A 342 29.20 10.94 -9.95
N GLN A 343 29.08 9.96 -10.85
CA GLN A 343 30.08 9.65 -11.88
C GLN A 343 29.87 10.41 -13.20
N GLY A 344 29.00 11.42 -13.20
CA GLY A 344 28.79 12.32 -14.34
C GLY A 344 27.90 11.75 -15.43
N TYR A 345 27.06 10.77 -15.12
CA TYR A 345 26.08 10.24 -16.06
C TYR A 345 24.74 10.99 -15.92
N SER A 346 24.12 11.29 -17.05
CA SER A 346 22.78 11.86 -17.11
C SER A 346 21.70 10.79 -17.40
N PRO A 347 20.47 10.97 -16.92
CA PRO A 347 19.40 10.00 -17.16
C PRO A 347 19.03 9.91 -18.63
N CYS A 348 18.66 8.71 -19.09
CA CYS A 348 18.11 8.48 -20.40
C CYS A 348 16.73 9.16 -20.54
N ARG A 349 16.48 9.85 -21.64
CA ARG A 349 15.19 10.51 -21.87
C ARG A 349 14.03 9.54 -22.17
N VAL A 350 14.33 8.30 -22.58
CA VAL A 350 13.31 7.28 -22.91
C VAL A 350 12.79 6.62 -21.65
N CYS A 351 13.68 6.04 -20.83
CA CYS A 351 13.28 5.33 -19.61
C CYS A 351 13.35 6.21 -18.33
N ARG A 352 13.90 7.43 -18.44
CA ARG A 352 14.05 8.41 -17.33
C ARG A 352 14.45 7.74 -16.01
N PRO A 353 15.61 7.07 -15.95
CA PRO A 353 16.03 6.26 -14.82
C PRO A 353 16.39 7.09 -13.57
#